data_57ead14f2ca6c9a6717b085249472cae
#
_entry.id   57ead14f2ca6c9a6717b085249472cae
#
_cell.length_a   1.000
_cell.length_b   1.000
_cell.length_c   1.000
_cell.angle_alpha   90.00
_cell.angle_beta   90.00
_cell.angle_gamma   90.00
#
_symmetry.space_group_name_H-M   'P 1'
#
loop_
_entity.id
_entity.type
_entity.pdbx_description
1 polymer ?
#
loop_
_entity_poly.entity_id
_entity_poly.type
_entity_poly.pdbx_seq_one_letter_code
_entity_poly.pdbx_strand_id
1 'polypeptide(L)'
;MRIFFIVSFLFSTVFLQAQNTAEVYIAKFDTLAIEVLNKYGIPASIILGIALVESAAGTSKLCRINHNHFGVKGRVKSKKTKSGYTTSYRSFDTDEDSYLYIGKLISGRKYYPALKGNMDYMKWLKTIKASGYARSSSWIPHIDQMIKRYNLVRFDTMTPFPFLLAPNTRGIVIKQE
;
A
#
# COMPACT_ATOMS: atom_id res chain seq x y z
N MET A 1 -21.54 -24.55 -30.86
CA MET A 1 -22.18 -23.80 -29.74
C MET A 1 -21.68 -24.15 -28.31
N ARG A 2 -21.01 -25.28 -28.10
CA ARG A 2 -20.47 -25.68 -26.75
C ARG A 2 -19.19 -24.99 -26.33
N ILE A 3 -18.33 -24.54 -27.25
CA ILE A 3 -17.01 -23.94 -26.93
C ILE A 3 -17.13 -22.52 -26.36
N PHE A 4 -18.14 -21.75 -26.79
CA PHE A 4 -18.34 -20.38 -26.30
C PHE A 4 -18.70 -20.30 -24.80
N PHE A 5 -19.43 -21.29 -24.27
CA PHE A 5 -19.78 -21.32 -22.84
C PHE A 5 -18.60 -21.64 -21.94
N ILE A 6 -17.66 -22.46 -22.39
CA ILE A 6 -16.47 -22.85 -21.57
C ILE A 6 -15.51 -21.68 -21.45
N VAL A 7 -15.29 -20.90 -22.51
CA VAL A 7 -14.41 -19.73 -22.48
C VAL A 7 -14.98 -18.64 -21.58
N SER A 8 -16.30 -18.40 -21.62
CA SER A 8 -16.97 -17.42 -20.75
C SER A 8 -16.89 -17.80 -19.28
N PHE A 9 -17.04 -19.09 -18.96
CA PHE A 9 -16.96 -19.59 -17.58
C PHE A 9 -15.53 -19.49 -17.00
N LEU A 10 -14.52 -19.83 -17.78
CA LEU A 10 -13.11 -19.69 -17.36
C LEU A 10 -12.71 -18.23 -17.12
N PHE A 11 -13.21 -17.30 -17.94
CA PHE A 11 -12.94 -15.88 -17.77
C PHE A 11 -13.59 -15.32 -16.49
N SER A 12 -14.79 -15.80 -16.14
CA SER A 12 -15.50 -15.40 -14.92
C SER A 12 -14.80 -15.88 -13.65
N THR A 13 -14.23 -17.08 -13.65
CA THR A 13 -13.55 -17.64 -12.47
C THR A 13 -12.22 -16.91 -12.17
N VAL A 14 -11.45 -16.57 -13.19
CA VAL A 14 -10.19 -15.82 -13.03
C VAL A 14 -10.46 -14.40 -12.49
N PHE A 15 -11.55 -13.77 -12.94
CA PHE A 15 -11.92 -12.44 -12.50
C PHE A 15 -12.36 -12.41 -11.01
N LEU A 16 -13.11 -13.42 -10.58
CA LEU A 16 -13.56 -13.60 -9.20
C LEU A 16 -12.37 -13.84 -8.26
N GLN A 17 -11.39 -14.63 -8.70
CA GLN A 17 -10.19 -14.92 -7.90
C GLN A 17 -9.28 -13.69 -7.71
N ALA A 18 -9.12 -12.87 -8.75
CA ALA A 18 -8.36 -11.63 -8.67
C ALA A 18 -9.03 -10.60 -7.75
N GLN A 19 -10.36 -10.55 -7.72
CA GLN A 19 -11.11 -9.67 -6.83
C GLN A 19 -10.94 -10.09 -5.36
N ASN A 20 -11.05 -11.39 -5.06
CA ASN A 20 -10.82 -11.92 -3.72
C ASN A 20 -9.40 -11.61 -3.21
N THR A 21 -8.38 -11.73 -4.07
CA THR A 21 -6.99 -11.41 -3.70
C THR A 21 -6.81 -9.95 -3.30
N ALA A 22 -7.43 -9.00 -4.01
CA ALA A 22 -7.32 -7.58 -3.68
C ALA A 22 -8.07 -7.23 -2.39
N GLU A 23 -9.25 -7.81 -2.15
CA GLU A 23 -10.02 -7.59 -0.92
C GLU A 23 -9.29 -8.15 0.30
N VAL A 24 -8.71 -9.34 0.19
CA VAL A 24 -7.86 -9.94 1.24
C VAL A 24 -6.64 -9.06 1.52
N TYR A 25 -6.01 -8.53 0.47
CA TYR A 25 -4.89 -7.60 0.62
C TYR A 25 -5.29 -6.33 1.36
N ILE A 26 -6.41 -5.72 0.98
CA ILE A 26 -6.94 -4.51 1.63
C ILE A 26 -7.20 -4.78 3.12
N ALA A 27 -7.94 -5.83 3.44
CA ALA A 27 -8.27 -6.19 4.81
C ALA A 27 -7.03 -6.50 5.68
N LYS A 28 -5.93 -6.95 5.05
CA LYS A 28 -4.67 -7.19 5.76
C LYS A 28 -3.88 -5.92 6.06
N PHE A 29 -3.99 -4.90 5.20
CA PHE A 29 -3.09 -3.75 5.22
C PHE A 29 -3.76 -2.39 5.42
N ASP A 30 -5.08 -2.35 5.60
CA ASP A 30 -5.82 -1.11 5.82
C ASP A 30 -5.34 -0.35 7.08
N THR A 31 -5.07 -1.05 8.17
CA THR A 31 -4.56 -0.47 9.42
C THR A 31 -3.20 0.20 9.23
N LEU A 32 -2.30 -0.39 8.44
CA LEU A 32 -1.00 0.22 8.12
C LEU A 32 -1.15 1.48 7.25
N ALA A 33 -2.11 1.48 6.33
CA ALA A 33 -2.40 2.66 5.52
C ALA A 33 -3.01 3.79 6.35
N ILE A 34 -3.90 3.46 7.30
CA ILE A 34 -4.47 4.41 8.27
C ILE A 34 -3.37 4.95 9.20
N GLU A 35 -2.41 4.13 9.60
CA GLU A 35 -1.26 4.61 10.38
C GLU A 35 -0.44 5.65 9.61
N VAL A 36 -0.20 5.42 8.31
CA VAL A 36 0.46 6.40 7.45
C VAL A 36 -0.35 7.70 7.34
N LEU A 37 -1.68 7.62 7.22
CA LEU A 37 -2.56 8.79 7.23
C LEU A 37 -2.39 9.58 8.53
N ASN A 38 -2.48 8.92 9.67
CA ASN A 38 -2.38 9.59 10.98
C ASN A 38 -1.01 10.22 11.24
N LYS A 39 0.04 9.53 10.85
CA LYS A 39 1.42 9.99 11.09
C LYS A 39 1.86 11.09 10.12
N TYR A 40 1.43 10.99 8.87
CA TYR A 40 1.92 11.85 7.80
C TYR A 40 0.82 12.71 7.13
N GLY A 41 -0.46 12.53 7.44
CA GLY A 41 -1.55 13.27 6.77
C GLY A 41 -1.65 12.96 5.28
N ILE A 42 -1.26 11.76 4.86
CA ILE A 42 -1.39 11.26 3.48
C ILE A 42 -2.61 10.34 3.45
N PRO A 43 -3.60 10.54 2.57
CA PRO A 43 -4.81 9.71 2.54
C PRO A 43 -4.50 8.21 2.47
N ALA A 44 -5.16 7.40 3.29
CA ALA A 44 -4.99 5.95 3.32
C ALA A 44 -5.38 5.31 1.97
N SER A 45 -6.37 5.89 1.30
CA SER A 45 -6.80 5.48 -0.04
C SER A 45 -5.67 5.49 -1.06
N ILE A 46 -4.79 6.51 -1.00
CA ILE A 46 -3.62 6.62 -1.88
C ILE A 46 -2.62 5.53 -1.56
N ILE A 47 -2.33 5.34 -0.27
CA ILE A 47 -1.35 4.34 0.17
C ILE A 47 -1.80 2.95 -0.25
N LEU A 48 -3.06 2.56 0.01
CA LEU A 48 -3.62 1.29 -0.43
C LEU A 48 -3.67 1.16 -1.95
N GLY A 49 -4.11 2.20 -2.65
CA GLY A 49 -4.21 2.19 -4.11
C GLY A 49 -2.86 1.98 -4.80
N ILE A 50 -1.82 2.69 -4.35
CA ILE A 50 -0.44 2.51 -4.86
C ILE A 50 0.05 1.10 -4.52
N ALA A 51 -0.12 0.66 -3.28
CA ALA A 51 0.33 -0.66 -2.85
C ALA A 51 -0.32 -1.80 -3.63
N LEU A 52 -1.63 -1.74 -3.89
CA LEU A 52 -2.36 -2.71 -4.72
C LEU A 52 -1.76 -2.83 -6.12
N VAL A 53 -1.49 -1.69 -6.77
CA VAL A 53 -0.96 -1.66 -8.13
C VAL A 53 0.49 -2.12 -8.17
N GLU A 54 1.36 -1.57 -7.33
CA GLU A 54 2.81 -1.83 -7.34
C GLU A 54 3.17 -3.25 -6.86
N SER A 55 2.37 -3.82 -5.95
CA SER A 55 2.60 -5.18 -5.43
C SER A 55 1.81 -6.27 -6.15
N ALA A 56 0.97 -5.93 -7.14
CA ALA A 56 -0.02 -6.83 -7.71
C ALA A 56 -0.88 -7.47 -6.61
N ALA A 57 -1.49 -6.65 -5.73
CA ALA A 57 -2.24 -7.08 -4.55
C ALA A 57 -1.45 -8.06 -3.66
N GLY A 58 -0.16 -7.78 -3.44
CA GLY A 58 0.72 -8.59 -2.59
C GLY A 58 1.27 -9.86 -3.24
N THR A 59 0.88 -10.18 -4.47
CA THR A 59 1.30 -11.44 -5.13
C THR A 59 2.64 -11.35 -5.83
N SER A 60 3.19 -10.14 -6.05
CA SER A 60 4.47 -9.96 -6.71
C SER A 60 5.61 -10.60 -5.91
N LYS A 61 6.61 -11.13 -6.64
CA LYS A 61 7.81 -11.72 -6.02
C LYS A 61 8.54 -10.72 -5.12
N LEU A 62 8.58 -9.47 -5.55
CA LEU A 62 9.20 -8.38 -4.79
C LEU A 62 8.51 -8.15 -3.45
N CYS A 63 7.17 -8.11 -3.44
CA CYS A 63 6.40 -7.95 -2.23
C CYS A 63 6.61 -9.14 -1.27
N ARG A 64 6.45 -10.38 -1.75
CA ARG A 64 6.53 -11.59 -0.90
C ARG A 64 7.90 -11.88 -0.31
N ILE A 65 8.99 -11.52 -1.01
CA ILE A 65 10.35 -11.84 -0.57
C ILE A 65 11.00 -10.67 0.15
N ASN A 66 10.69 -9.44 -0.27
CA ASN A 66 11.39 -8.26 0.19
C ASN A 66 10.50 -7.33 1.01
N HIS A 67 9.25 -7.70 1.30
CA HIS A 67 8.24 -6.85 1.95
C HIS A 67 8.12 -5.48 1.27
N ASN A 68 8.39 -5.38 -0.04
CA ASN A 68 8.39 -4.13 -0.77
C ASN A 68 7.08 -3.95 -1.54
N HIS A 69 6.11 -3.33 -0.89
CA HIS A 69 4.76 -3.11 -1.41
C HIS A 69 4.67 -1.97 -2.45
N PHE A 70 5.68 -1.12 -2.54
CA PHE A 70 5.65 0.13 -3.29
C PHE A 70 6.68 0.22 -4.42
N GLY A 71 7.36 -0.88 -4.73
CA GLY A 71 8.39 -0.87 -5.77
C GLY A 71 9.56 0.08 -5.48
N VAL A 72 9.87 0.33 -4.21
CA VAL A 72 10.93 1.26 -3.82
C VAL A 72 12.29 0.72 -4.21
N LYS A 73 13.06 1.52 -4.97
CA LYS A 73 14.44 1.17 -5.35
C LYS A 73 15.41 1.35 -4.19
N GLY A 74 16.38 0.45 -4.08
CA GLY A 74 17.51 0.58 -3.16
C GLY A 74 18.55 1.60 -3.69
N ARG A 75 19.41 2.08 -2.79
CA ARG A 75 20.56 2.93 -3.14
C ARG A 75 21.77 2.14 -3.63
N VAL A 76 21.78 0.82 -3.38
CA VAL A 76 22.90 -0.07 -3.69
C VAL A 76 22.60 -0.85 -4.97
N LYS A 77 23.57 -0.90 -5.88
CA LYS A 77 23.49 -1.78 -7.05
C LYS A 77 23.32 -3.22 -6.56
N SER A 78 22.17 -3.80 -6.89
CA SER A 78 21.86 -5.23 -6.81
C SER A 78 22.37 -5.96 -5.55
N LYS A 79 21.53 -6.07 -4.53
CA LYS A 79 21.83 -6.87 -3.33
C LYS A 79 21.19 -8.26 -3.46
N LYS A 80 21.96 -9.31 -3.17
CA LYS A 80 21.43 -10.67 -3.12
C LYS A 80 20.53 -10.79 -1.89
N THR A 81 19.27 -11.15 -2.08
CA THR A 81 18.33 -11.39 -0.98
C THR A 81 18.64 -12.72 -0.28
N LYS A 82 18.08 -12.95 0.92
CA LYS A 82 18.19 -14.23 1.64
C LYS A 82 17.78 -15.43 0.78
N SER A 83 16.87 -15.26 -0.17
CA SER A 83 16.44 -16.29 -1.12
C SER A 83 17.33 -16.43 -2.37
N GLY A 84 18.47 -15.73 -2.43
CA GLY A 84 19.36 -15.74 -3.60
C GLY A 84 18.92 -14.84 -4.77
N TYR A 85 17.76 -14.19 -4.67
CA TYR A 85 17.24 -13.27 -5.67
C TYR A 85 17.99 -11.94 -5.64
N THR A 86 18.56 -11.55 -6.78
CA THR A 86 19.32 -10.31 -6.91
C THR A 86 18.42 -9.20 -7.45
N THR A 87 18.34 -8.07 -6.72
CA THR A 87 17.46 -6.96 -7.10
C THR A 87 18.05 -5.60 -6.73
N SER A 88 17.76 -4.58 -7.53
CA SER A 88 18.04 -3.18 -7.21
C SER A 88 16.94 -2.54 -6.34
N TYR A 89 15.89 -3.27 -6.04
CA TYR A 89 14.82 -2.81 -5.16
C TYR A 89 15.20 -2.98 -3.69
N ARG A 90 14.61 -2.13 -2.85
CA ARG A 90 14.81 -2.18 -1.40
C ARG A 90 14.16 -3.43 -0.80
N SER A 91 14.82 -4.04 0.18
CA SER A 91 14.22 -4.99 1.11
C SER A 91 13.85 -4.28 2.39
N PHE A 92 12.73 -4.68 2.98
CA PHE A 92 12.29 -4.30 4.30
C PHE A 92 12.26 -5.55 5.18
N ASP A 93 12.32 -5.37 6.49
CA ASP A 93 12.27 -6.48 7.44
C ASP A 93 10.81 -6.91 7.67
N THR A 94 9.87 -5.95 7.60
CA THR A 94 8.44 -6.17 7.77
C THR A 94 7.61 -5.44 6.70
N ASP A 95 6.33 -5.83 6.56
CA ASP A 95 5.36 -5.11 5.74
C ASP A 95 5.13 -3.69 6.28
N GLU A 96 5.09 -3.53 7.60
CA GLU A 96 4.94 -2.24 8.30
C GLU A 96 6.08 -1.28 7.96
N ASP A 97 7.34 -1.74 7.97
CA ASP A 97 8.49 -0.92 7.58
C ASP A 97 8.34 -0.36 6.16
N SER A 98 7.79 -1.15 5.26
CA SER A 98 7.53 -0.71 3.88
C SER A 98 6.47 0.40 3.83
N TYR A 99 5.38 0.26 4.59
CA TYR A 99 4.31 1.26 4.68
C TYR A 99 4.78 2.55 5.35
N LEU A 100 5.47 2.47 6.47
CA LEU A 100 6.01 3.65 7.14
C LEU A 100 7.09 4.33 6.29
N TYR A 101 7.88 3.55 5.55
CA TYR A 101 8.89 4.10 4.67
C TYR A 101 8.29 4.91 3.51
N ILE A 102 7.21 4.45 2.88
CA ILE A 102 6.57 5.23 1.80
C ILE A 102 6.00 6.55 2.34
N GLY A 103 5.39 6.55 3.53
CA GLY A 103 4.95 7.76 4.20
C GLY A 103 6.11 8.75 4.43
N LYS A 104 7.22 8.26 4.97
CA LYS A 104 8.46 9.03 5.17
C LYS A 104 9.04 9.55 3.84
N LEU A 105 9.03 8.73 2.78
CA LEU A 105 9.54 9.11 1.47
C LEU A 105 8.73 10.25 0.86
N ILE A 106 7.41 10.18 0.93
CA ILE A 106 6.49 11.21 0.41
C ILE A 106 6.58 12.48 1.27
N SER A 107 6.62 12.35 2.60
CA SER A 107 6.71 13.50 3.51
C SER A 107 8.02 14.29 3.38
N GLY A 108 9.08 13.69 2.88
CA GLY A 108 10.35 14.35 2.58
C GLY A 108 10.38 15.10 1.24
N ARG A 109 9.29 15.15 0.48
CA ARG A 109 9.24 15.80 -0.83
C ARG A 109 8.86 17.28 -0.72
N LYS A 110 9.42 18.11 -1.61
CA LYS A 110 9.16 19.57 -1.64
C LYS A 110 7.67 19.94 -1.75
N TYR A 111 6.86 19.09 -2.40
CA TYR A 111 5.42 19.34 -2.55
C TYR A 111 4.59 18.94 -1.33
N TYR A 112 5.15 18.18 -0.40
CA TYR A 112 4.39 17.61 0.70
C TYR A 112 3.73 18.64 1.63
N PRO A 113 4.38 19.76 2.04
CA PRO A 113 3.74 20.73 2.92
C PRO A 113 2.44 21.31 2.35
N ALA A 114 2.34 21.45 1.02
CA ALA A 114 1.15 21.97 0.35
C ALA A 114 0.01 20.95 0.25
N LEU A 115 0.28 19.67 0.50
CA LEU A 115 -0.70 18.58 0.38
C LEU A 115 -1.01 17.92 1.72
N LYS A 116 -0.21 18.09 2.75
CA LYS A 116 -0.42 17.47 4.06
C LYS A 116 -1.83 17.73 4.57
N GLY A 117 -2.58 16.66 4.88
CA GLY A 117 -3.95 16.73 5.37
C GLY A 117 -5.01 17.00 4.28
N ASN A 118 -4.62 17.14 3.02
CA ASN A 118 -5.58 17.25 1.92
C ASN A 118 -6.11 15.85 1.55
N MET A 119 -7.43 15.67 1.54
CA MET A 119 -8.08 14.37 1.23
C MET A 119 -8.43 14.20 -0.26
N ASP A 120 -8.10 15.16 -1.12
CA ASP A 120 -8.20 14.99 -2.58
C ASP A 120 -7.10 14.05 -3.08
N TYR A 121 -7.42 12.75 -3.14
CA TYR A 121 -6.47 11.73 -3.61
C TYR A 121 -5.99 11.98 -5.04
N MET A 122 -6.83 12.56 -5.90
CA MET A 122 -6.44 12.81 -7.29
C MET A 122 -5.37 13.89 -7.39
N LYS A 123 -5.46 14.94 -6.54
CA LYS A 123 -4.43 15.97 -6.43
C LYS A 123 -3.10 15.38 -5.98
N TRP A 124 -3.13 14.47 -5.00
CA TRP A 124 -1.95 13.73 -4.56
C TRP A 124 -1.33 12.89 -5.68
N LEU A 125 -2.14 12.07 -6.38
CA LEU A 125 -1.64 11.19 -7.44
C LEU A 125 -0.98 11.98 -8.57
N LYS A 126 -1.61 13.08 -9.01
CA LYS A 126 -1.04 13.98 -10.03
C LYS A 126 0.30 14.54 -9.59
N THR A 127 0.40 15.01 -8.35
CA THR A 127 1.62 15.62 -7.81
C THR A 127 2.73 14.58 -7.60
N ILE A 128 2.42 13.41 -7.04
CA ILE A 128 3.37 12.30 -6.86
C ILE A 128 3.93 11.88 -8.22
N LYS A 129 3.09 11.69 -9.25
CA LYS A 129 3.54 11.35 -10.59
C LYS A 129 4.42 12.44 -11.21
N ALA A 130 4.01 13.71 -11.11
CA ALA A 130 4.77 14.84 -11.64
C ALA A 130 6.15 14.98 -10.98
N SER A 131 6.31 14.50 -9.73
CA SER A 131 7.60 14.47 -9.03
C SER A 131 8.55 13.34 -9.51
N GLY A 132 8.14 12.54 -10.50
CA GLY A 132 8.95 11.47 -11.08
C GLY A 132 8.83 10.11 -10.36
N TYR A 133 7.81 9.91 -9.53
CA TYR A 133 7.58 8.62 -8.86
C TYR A 133 7.30 7.50 -9.86
N ALA A 134 6.47 7.76 -10.88
CA ALA A 134 6.13 6.81 -11.93
C ALA A 134 6.18 7.45 -13.32
N ARG A 135 6.66 6.68 -14.31
CA ARG A 135 6.76 7.15 -15.70
C ARG A 135 5.56 6.75 -16.57
N SER A 136 4.89 5.63 -16.25
CA SER A 136 3.77 5.13 -17.04
C SER A 136 2.60 6.11 -17.09
N SER A 137 2.02 6.32 -18.28
CA SER A 137 0.80 7.11 -18.46
C SER A 137 -0.40 6.47 -17.76
N SER A 138 -0.45 5.14 -17.69
CA SER A 138 -1.52 4.36 -17.07
C SER A 138 -1.46 4.29 -15.54
N TRP A 139 -0.42 4.83 -14.91
CA TRP A 139 -0.22 4.70 -13.45
C TRP A 139 -1.37 5.33 -12.65
N ILE A 140 -1.74 6.59 -12.93
CA ILE A 140 -2.88 7.24 -12.28
C ILE A 140 -4.19 6.53 -12.59
N PRO A 141 -4.54 6.22 -13.86
CA PRO A 141 -5.76 5.48 -14.19
C PRO A 141 -5.90 4.15 -13.43
N HIS A 142 -4.83 3.37 -13.30
CA HIS A 142 -4.89 2.11 -12.57
C HIS A 142 -5.15 2.32 -11.07
N ILE A 143 -4.49 3.28 -10.43
CA ILE A 143 -4.70 3.56 -9.00
C ILE A 143 -6.11 4.12 -8.77
N ASP A 144 -6.57 5.06 -9.58
CA ASP A 144 -7.92 5.63 -9.51
C ASP A 144 -8.98 4.53 -9.64
N GLN A 145 -8.78 3.58 -10.57
CA GLN A 145 -9.64 2.42 -10.71
C GLN A 145 -9.68 1.57 -9.43
N MET A 146 -8.53 1.32 -8.79
CA MET A 146 -8.48 0.56 -7.53
C MET A 146 -9.19 1.32 -6.40
N ILE A 147 -8.94 2.63 -6.26
CA ILE A 147 -9.57 3.46 -5.25
C ILE A 147 -11.11 3.43 -5.39
N LYS A 148 -11.61 3.59 -6.60
CA LYS A 148 -13.06 3.58 -6.89
C LYS A 148 -13.67 2.19 -6.72
N ARG A 149 -13.04 1.16 -7.31
CA ARG A 149 -13.56 -0.22 -7.31
C ARG A 149 -13.73 -0.77 -5.90
N TYR A 150 -12.77 -0.50 -5.02
CA TYR A 150 -12.77 -1.02 -3.64
C TYR A 150 -13.19 0.02 -2.61
N ASN A 151 -13.70 1.19 -3.06
CA ASN A 151 -14.13 2.29 -2.18
C ASN A 151 -13.08 2.61 -1.09
N LEU A 152 -11.81 2.79 -1.51
CA LEU A 152 -10.71 2.97 -0.56
C LEU A 152 -10.79 4.29 0.20
N VAL A 153 -11.51 5.29 -0.31
CA VAL A 153 -11.72 6.58 0.37
C VAL A 153 -12.40 6.43 1.73
N ARG A 154 -13.10 5.32 1.98
CA ARG A 154 -13.69 5.03 3.31
C ARG A 154 -12.65 4.98 4.42
N PHE A 155 -11.40 4.65 4.11
CA PHE A 155 -10.31 4.59 5.07
C PHE A 155 -9.69 5.96 5.38
N ASP A 156 -10.00 7.00 4.62
CA ASP A 156 -9.49 8.35 4.83
C ASP A 156 -10.15 9.07 6.01
N THR A 157 -11.31 8.58 6.47
CA THR A 157 -12.07 9.11 7.62
C THR A 157 -11.98 8.23 8.86
N MET A 158 -11.32 7.08 8.77
CA MET A 158 -11.19 6.16 9.91
C MET A 158 -10.09 6.63 10.84
N THR A 159 -10.45 6.88 12.10
CA THR A 159 -9.48 6.97 13.19
C THR A 159 -8.99 5.57 13.56
N PRO A 160 -7.71 5.39 13.93
CA PRO A 160 -7.26 4.10 14.46
C PRO A 160 -8.11 3.67 15.64
N PHE A 161 -8.36 2.38 15.76
CA PHE A 161 -8.95 1.82 16.97
C PHE A 161 -8.13 2.32 18.18
N PRO A 162 -8.75 2.87 19.24
CA PRO A 162 -8.05 3.41 20.42
C PRO A 162 -7.11 2.41 21.10
N PHE A 163 -7.31 1.11 20.86
CA PHE A 163 -6.51 0.02 21.40
C PHE A 163 -5.04 0.02 20.96
N LEU A 164 -4.71 0.56 19.77
CA LEU A 164 -3.32 0.61 19.30
C LEU A 164 -2.54 1.82 19.82
N LEU A 165 -3.22 2.77 20.48
CA LEU A 165 -2.59 3.94 21.09
C LEU A 165 -2.39 3.81 22.61
N ALA A 166 -2.70 2.66 23.20
CA ALA A 166 -2.40 2.40 24.60
C ALA A 166 -0.87 2.37 24.74
N PRO A 167 -0.24 3.29 25.50
CA PRO A 167 1.17 3.17 25.82
C PRO A 167 1.38 1.83 26.50
N ASN A 168 2.43 1.12 26.11
CA ASN A 168 2.85 -0.16 26.66
C ASN A 168 3.02 -0.04 28.19
N THR A 169 1.95 -0.22 28.95
CA THR A 169 1.96 -0.28 30.40
C THR A 169 2.42 -1.67 30.87
N ARG A 170 3.66 -2.04 30.48
CA ARG A 170 4.40 -3.05 31.23
C ARG A 170 4.96 -2.38 32.47
N GLY A 171 4.29 -2.60 33.58
CA GLY A 171 4.86 -2.31 34.90
C GLY A 171 4.07 -1.37 35.80
N ILE A 172 2.79 -1.69 36.10
CA ILE A 172 2.20 -1.23 37.35
C ILE A 172 1.89 -2.49 38.17
N VAL A 173 2.84 -2.86 39.01
CA VAL A 173 2.62 -3.81 40.12
C VAL A 173 1.80 -3.03 41.16
N ILE A 174 0.51 -3.31 41.26
CA ILE A 174 -0.32 -2.83 42.37
C ILE A 174 0.01 -3.72 43.55
N LYS A 175 0.84 -3.23 44.49
CA LYS A 175 0.92 -3.77 45.84
C LYS A 175 -0.41 -3.45 46.51
N GLN A 176 -1.18 -4.47 46.82
CA GLN A 176 -2.27 -4.37 47.81
C GLN A 176 -1.64 -4.45 49.21
N GLU A 177 -1.84 -3.41 50.00
CA GLU A 177 -1.78 -3.46 51.48
C GLU A 177 -3.12 -3.89 52.05
#